data_bd984aedcdb2a7c85a554c536763d3e0
#
_entry.id   bd984aedcdb2a7c85a554c536763d3e0
#
_cell.length_a   1.000
_cell.length_b   1.000
_cell.length_c   1.000
_cell.angle_alpha   90.00
_cell.angle_beta   90.00
_cell.angle_gamma   90.00
#
_symmetry.space_group_name_H-M   'P 1'
#
loop_
_entity.id
_entity.type
_entity.pdbx_description
1 polymer ?
#
loop_
_entity_poly.entity_id
_entity_poly.type
_entity_poly.pdbx_seq_one_letter_code
_entity_poly.pdbx_strand_id
1 'polypeptide(L)'
;IDLGIKSLADFKLPNGNGLAPYSGVQSIGVLKYAAENKKEAIAKVLETIASPEVGIALANKSNCAPANSKAYDDADVAANEMIMAMKATAETAQPMPNIPQMSVMWGPTEEFLAAVNKSGEDIDTAAETYQQEALDAIADMQ
;
A
#
# COMPACT_ATOMS: atom_id res chain seq x y z
N ILE A 1 13.84 18.16 10.95
CA ILE A 1 12.97 18.49 9.79
C ILE A 1 11.54 18.43 10.29
N ASP A 2 10.82 19.53 10.15
CA ASP A 2 9.40 19.59 10.49
C ASP A 2 8.61 19.04 9.30
N LEU A 3 7.93 17.90 9.48
CA LEU A 3 7.19 17.22 8.43
C LEU A 3 5.70 17.39 8.67
N GLY A 4 4.99 17.94 7.70
CA GLY A 4 3.54 17.93 7.69
C GLY A 4 3.02 16.59 7.15
N ILE A 5 2.02 16.02 7.81
CA ILE A 5 1.36 14.78 7.41
C ILE A 5 -0.07 15.10 6.97
N LYS A 6 -0.46 14.62 5.78
CA LYS A 6 -1.83 14.72 5.27
C LYS A 6 -2.29 13.41 4.69
N SER A 7 -3.57 13.09 4.88
CA SER A 7 -4.22 11.98 4.20
C SER A 7 -4.40 12.28 2.71
N LEU A 8 -4.16 11.29 1.84
CA LEU A 8 -4.51 11.39 0.43
C LEU A 8 -6.03 11.45 0.19
N ALA A 9 -6.85 11.03 1.16
CA ALA A 9 -8.29 11.16 1.10
C ALA A 9 -8.76 12.64 1.00
N ASP A 10 -7.97 13.58 1.56
CA ASP A 10 -8.25 15.01 1.52
C ASP A 10 -7.86 15.69 0.19
N PHE A 11 -7.12 14.97 -0.65
CA PHE A 11 -6.66 15.50 -1.92
C PHE A 11 -7.75 15.41 -2.99
N LYS A 12 -8.01 16.52 -3.66
CA LYS A 12 -8.92 16.57 -4.80
C LYS A 12 -8.18 16.95 -6.07
N LEU A 13 -8.46 16.19 -7.12
CA LEU A 13 -7.98 16.51 -8.46
C LEU A 13 -8.74 17.73 -9.02
N PRO A 14 -8.22 18.42 -10.05
CA PRO A 14 -8.90 19.56 -10.67
C PRO A 14 -10.32 19.27 -11.17
N ASN A 15 -10.60 18.02 -11.52
CA ASN A 15 -11.93 17.54 -11.93
C ASN A 15 -12.88 17.25 -10.75
N GLY A 16 -12.45 17.52 -9.50
CA GLY A 16 -13.22 17.29 -8.28
C GLY A 16 -13.16 15.85 -7.72
N ASN A 17 -12.56 14.91 -8.43
CA ASN A 17 -12.41 13.53 -7.97
C ASN A 17 -11.37 13.44 -6.84
N GLY A 18 -11.58 12.51 -5.91
CA GLY A 18 -10.56 12.14 -4.90
C GLY A 18 -9.47 11.27 -5.49
N LEU A 19 -8.32 11.27 -4.84
CA LEU A 19 -7.29 10.26 -5.13
C LEU A 19 -7.73 8.90 -4.60
N ALA A 20 -7.47 7.86 -5.37
CA ALA A 20 -7.71 6.48 -5.00
C ALA A 20 -6.38 5.68 -5.12
N PRO A 21 -5.48 5.82 -4.13
CA PRO A 21 -4.20 5.11 -4.15
C PRO A 21 -4.39 3.61 -4.05
N TYR A 22 -3.39 2.84 -4.44
CA TYR A 22 -3.39 1.41 -4.22
C TYR A 22 -3.17 1.07 -2.74
N SER A 23 -3.93 0.09 -2.26
CA SER A 23 -3.72 -0.53 -0.96
C SER A 23 -2.75 -1.69 -1.09
N GLY A 24 -1.59 -1.58 -0.45
CA GLY A 24 -0.64 -2.67 -0.25
C GLY A 24 -0.81 -3.29 1.14
N VAL A 25 -0.83 -4.62 1.22
CA VAL A 25 -1.01 -5.35 2.48
C VAL A 25 0.13 -6.34 2.68
N GLN A 26 0.77 -6.27 3.84
CA GLN A 26 1.68 -7.32 4.29
C GLN A 26 0.87 -8.47 4.88
N SER A 27 1.04 -9.66 4.35
CA SER A 27 0.26 -10.83 4.78
C SER A 27 1.15 -12.02 5.10
N ILE A 28 0.63 -12.89 5.95
CA ILE A 28 1.28 -14.15 6.33
C ILE A 28 0.46 -15.29 5.75
N GLY A 29 1.08 -16.09 4.88
CA GLY A 29 0.48 -17.28 4.30
C GLY A 29 0.81 -18.53 5.08
N VAL A 30 -0.13 -19.49 5.13
CA VAL A 30 0.08 -20.81 5.70
C VAL A 30 0.27 -21.82 4.57
N LEU A 31 1.40 -22.52 4.59
CA LEU A 31 1.67 -23.58 3.63
C LEU A 31 0.70 -24.76 3.81
N LYS A 32 0.29 -25.40 2.71
CA LYS A 32 -0.66 -26.52 2.71
C LYS A 32 -0.28 -27.62 3.69
N TYR A 33 0.97 -28.08 3.67
CA TYR A 33 1.48 -29.11 4.58
C TYR A 33 1.30 -28.72 6.06
N ALA A 34 1.59 -27.47 6.39
CA ALA A 34 1.47 -26.99 7.75
C ALA A 34 -0.03 -26.89 8.16
N ALA A 35 -0.89 -26.43 7.26
CA ALA A 35 -2.33 -26.35 7.49
C ALA A 35 -2.97 -27.73 7.75
N GLU A 36 -2.46 -28.78 7.10
CA GLU A 36 -2.97 -30.15 7.27
C GLU A 36 -2.44 -30.82 8.54
N ASN A 37 -1.18 -30.58 8.92
CA ASN A 37 -0.50 -31.35 9.95
C ASN A 37 -0.25 -30.61 11.28
N LYS A 38 -0.47 -29.28 11.33
CA LYS A 38 -0.19 -28.45 12.51
C LYS A 38 -1.31 -27.44 12.83
N LYS A 39 -2.55 -27.82 12.61
CA LYS A 39 -3.72 -26.94 12.71
C LYS A 39 -3.81 -26.13 14.00
N GLU A 40 -3.66 -26.80 15.14
CA GLU A 40 -3.78 -26.12 16.46
C GLU A 40 -2.66 -25.12 16.70
N ALA A 41 -1.43 -25.48 16.37
CA ALA A 41 -0.28 -24.59 16.52
C ALA A 41 -0.41 -23.36 15.60
N ILE A 42 -0.84 -23.58 14.36
CA ILE A 42 -1.05 -22.50 13.38
C ILE A 42 -2.18 -21.59 13.83
N ALA A 43 -3.31 -22.15 14.28
CA ALA A 43 -4.43 -21.34 14.77
C ALA A 43 -3.97 -20.41 15.90
N LYS A 44 -3.21 -20.92 16.86
CA LYS A 44 -2.66 -20.13 17.96
C LYS A 44 -1.71 -19.01 17.49
N VAL A 45 -0.84 -19.32 16.53
CA VAL A 45 0.08 -18.32 15.95
C VAL A 45 -0.70 -17.23 15.21
N LEU A 46 -1.65 -17.60 14.36
CA LEU A 46 -2.47 -16.64 13.61
C LEU A 46 -3.34 -15.78 14.54
N GLU A 47 -3.94 -16.38 15.56
CA GLU A 47 -4.70 -15.65 16.57
C GLU A 47 -3.83 -14.63 17.30
N THR A 48 -2.61 -15.00 17.67
CA THR A 48 -1.65 -14.09 18.31
C THR A 48 -1.27 -12.94 17.37
N ILE A 49 -0.92 -13.24 16.11
CA ILE A 49 -0.49 -12.21 15.12
C ILE A 49 -1.64 -11.27 14.77
N ALA A 50 -2.87 -11.79 14.70
CA ALA A 50 -4.06 -10.99 14.40
C ALA A 50 -4.60 -10.22 15.61
N SER A 51 -3.99 -10.36 16.79
CA SER A 51 -4.45 -9.68 17.99
C SER A 51 -4.26 -8.17 17.95
N PRO A 52 -5.08 -7.38 18.66
CA PRO A 52 -4.89 -5.94 18.79
C PRO A 52 -3.52 -5.57 19.36
N GLU A 53 -3.01 -6.34 20.31
CA GLU A 53 -1.75 -6.09 21.01
C GLU A 53 -0.55 -6.11 20.03
N VAL A 54 -0.53 -7.05 19.09
CA VAL A 54 0.50 -7.11 18.05
C VAL A 54 0.34 -5.93 17.09
N GLY A 55 -0.89 -5.58 16.72
CA GLY A 55 -1.17 -4.38 15.91
C GLY A 55 -0.66 -3.10 16.58
N ILE A 56 -0.94 -2.90 17.87
CA ILE A 56 -0.46 -1.77 18.66
C ILE A 56 1.08 -1.75 18.72
N ALA A 57 1.70 -2.90 18.96
CA ALA A 57 3.16 -2.98 19.00
C ALA A 57 3.82 -2.63 17.65
N LEU A 58 3.25 -3.06 16.52
CA LEU A 58 3.72 -2.72 15.19
C LEU A 58 3.52 -1.23 14.88
N ALA A 59 2.38 -0.68 15.24
CA ALA A 59 2.11 0.73 15.10
C ALA A 59 3.15 1.59 15.84
N ASN A 60 3.36 1.31 17.12
CA ASN A 60 4.23 2.11 17.97
C ASN A 60 5.72 1.93 17.70
N LYS A 61 6.14 0.76 17.17
CA LYS A 61 7.57 0.49 16.90
C LYS A 61 8.00 0.72 15.47
N SER A 62 7.09 0.60 14.52
CA SER A 62 7.43 0.59 13.09
C SER A 62 6.54 1.51 12.25
N ASN A 63 5.63 2.28 12.87
CA ASN A 63 4.64 3.10 12.17
C ASN A 63 3.83 2.31 11.12
N CYS A 64 3.58 1.02 11.36
CA CYS A 64 2.75 0.20 10.49
C CYS A 64 1.27 0.36 10.87
N ALA A 65 0.43 0.68 9.91
CA ALA A 65 -1.01 0.75 10.12
C ALA A 65 -1.55 -0.64 10.49
N PRO A 66 -2.19 -0.81 11.67
CA PRO A 66 -2.72 -2.09 12.10
C PRO A 66 -3.85 -2.60 11.20
N ALA A 67 -3.84 -3.90 10.88
CA ALA A 67 -4.96 -4.54 10.20
C ALA A 67 -6.15 -4.80 11.14
N ASN A 68 -5.90 -4.94 12.44
CA ASN A 68 -6.96 -5.12 13.44
C ASN A 68 -7.53 -3.77 13.84
N SER A 69 -8.83 -3.56 13.58
CA SER A 69 -9.51 -2.29 13.86
C SER A 69 -9.50 -1.90 15.34
N LYS A 70 -9.48 -2.86 16.26
CA LYS A 70 -9.43 -2.59 17.71
C LYS A 70 -8.10 -1.99 18.15
N ALA A 71 -7.04 -2.14 17.39
CA ALA A 71 -5.76 -1.52 17.72
C ALA A 71 -5.81 0.02 17.61
N TYR A 72 -6.77 0.58 16.89
CA TYR A 72 -6.96 2.04 16.80
C TYR A 72 -7.69 2.65 18.00
N ASP A 73 -8.20 1.81 18.93
CA ASP A 73 -8.78 2.26 20.20
C ASP A 73 -7.68 2.58 21.25
N ASP A 74 -6.43 2.16 20.98
CA ASP A 74 -5.27 2.50 21.80
C ASP A 74 -4.91 3.98 21.66
N ALA A 75 -4.62 4.63 22.80
CA ALA A 75 -4.40 6.07 22.84
C ALA A 75 -3.15 6.52 22.06
N ASP A 76 -2.07 5.73 22.09
CA ASP A 76 -0.82 6.06 21.39
C ASP A 76 -0.98 5.87 19.89
N VAL A 77 -1.69 4.83 19.46
CA VAL A 77 -2.02 4.60 18.03
C VAL A 77 -2.94 5.71 17.53
N ALA A 78 -3.96 6.09 18.29
CA ALA A 78 -4.88 7.16 17.93
C ALA A 78 -4.23 8.55 17.88
N ALA A 79 -3.17 8.76 18.65
CA ALA A 79 -2.38 10.00 18.65
C ALA A 79 -1.33 10.05 17.53
N ASN A 80 -1.07 8.94 16.85
CA ASN A 80 -0.07 8.90 15.78
C ASN A 80 -0.67 9.41 14.46
N GLU A 81 -0.33 10.66 14.10
CA GLU A 81 -0.85 11.33 12.91
C GLU A 81 -0.58 10.57 11.61
N MET A 82 0.59 9.91 11.48
CA MET A 82 0.91 9.12 10.29
C MET A 82 -0.04 7.91 10.14
N ILE A 83 -0.26 7.17 11.22
CA ILE A 83 -1.15 6.01 11.22
C ILE A 83 -2.60 6.43 10.95
N MET A 84 -3.04 7.54 11.53
CA MET A 84 -4.39 8.05 11.29
C MET A 84 -4.58 8.57 9.86
N ALA A 85 -3.56 9.20 9.27
CA ALA A 85 -3.58 9.59 7.87
C ALA A 85 -3.61 8.35 6.93
N MET A 86 -2.87 7.28 7.25
CA MET A 86 -2.93 6.02 6.53
C MET A 86 -4.30 5.35 6.64
N LYS A 87 -4.90 5.34 7.83
CA LYS A 87 -6.26 4.83 8.06
C LYS A 87 -7.28 5.58 7.19
N ALA A 88 -7.26 6.90 7.20
CA ALA A 88 -8.15 7.73 6.40
C ALA A 88 -7.93 7.51 4.88
N THR A 89 -6.67 7.38 4.44
CA THR A 89 -6.32 7.07 3.05
C THR A 89 -6.84 5.70 2.63
N ALA A 90 -6.81 4.71 3.53
CA ALA A 90 -7.30 3.35 3.25
C ALA A 90 -8.81 3.31 2.90
N GLU A 91 -9.60 4.27 3.36
CA GLU A 91 -11.03 4.36 3.04
C GLU A 91 -11.29 4.65 1.55
N THR A 92 -10.36 5.31 0.87
CA THR A 92 -10.44 5.63 -0.57
C THR A 92 -9.52 4.77 -1.43
N ALA A 93 -8.66 3.98 -0.81
CA ALA A 93 -7.70 3.12 -1.50
C ALA A 93 -8.40 1.99 -2.26
N GLN A 94 -7.79 1.60 -3.38
CA GLN A 94 -8.24 0.46 -4.18
C GLN A 94 -7.25 -0.70 -4.02
N PRO A 95 -7.72 -1.95 -3.98
CA PRO A 95 -6.82 -3.09 -4.00
C PRO A 95 -5.94 -3.06 -5.25
N MET A 96 -4.65 -3.27 -5.06
CA MET A 96 -3.73 -3.40 -6.20
C MET A 96 -4.13 -4.64 -7.01
N PRO A 97 -4.22 -4.55 -8.36
CA PRO A 97 -4.57 -5.69 -9.19
C PRO A 97 -3.63 -6.87 -8.95
N ASN A 98 -4.19 -8.04 -8.65
CA ASN A 98 -3.40 -9.27 -8.44
C ASN A 98 -3.28 -10.06 -9.75
N ILE A 99 -2.64 -9.43 -10.75
CA ILE A 99 -2.35 -10.02 -12.06
C ILE A 99 -0.86 -9.87 -12.36
N PRO A 100 -0.26 -10.81 -13.11
CA PRO A 100 1.17 -10.75 -13.42
C PRO A 100 1.62 -9.43 -14.06
N GLN A 101 0.79 -8.85 -14.91
CA GLN A 101 1.06 -7.60 -15.63
C GLN A 101 1.32 -6.42 -14.68
N MET A 102 0.77 -6.45 -13.47
CA MET A 102 1.01 -5.39 -12.48
C MET A 102 2.49 -5.30 -12.08
N SER A 103 3.23 -6.42 -12.13
CA SER A 103 4.64 -6.44 -11.73
C SER A 103 5.56 -5.65 -12.67
N VAL A 104 5.19 -5.54 -13.94
CA VAL A 104 6.01 -4.83 -14.95
C VAL A 104 5.68 -3.33 -15.06
N MET A 105 4.70 -2.85 -14.32
CA MET A 105 4.31 -1.43 -14.33
C MET A 105 5.26 -0.53 -13.52
N TRP A 106 6.03 -1.10 -12.60
CA TRP A 106 6.86 -0.32 -11.68
C TRP A 106 8.03 0.38 -12.38
N GLY A 107 8.71 -0.30 -13.32
CA GLY A 107 9.82 0.27 -14.11
C GLY A 107 9.38 1.52 -14.89
N PRO A 108 8.43 1.39 -15.83
CA PRO A 108 7.91 2.53 -16.58
C PRO A 108 7.38 3.67 -15.68
N THR A 109 6.75 3.34 -14.55
CA THR A 109 6.27 4.37 -13.61
C THR A 109 7.42 5.15 -12.98
N GLU A 110 8.51 4.49 -12.59
CA GLU A 110 9.68 5.15 -12.03
C GLU A 110 10.35 6.05 -13.07
N GLU A 111 10.48 5.58 -14.32
CA GLU A 111 11.06 6.34 -15.43
C GLU A 111 10.21 7.57 -15.77
N PHE A 112 8.88 7.43 -15.84
CA PHE A 112 7.96 8.55 -16.03
C PHE A 112 8.13 9.62 -14.94
N LEU A 113 8.14 9.22 -13.66
CA LEU A 113 8.32 10.16 -12.56
C LEU A 113 9.70 10.83 -12.59
N ALA A 114 10.74 10.13 -13.00
CA ALA A 114 12.07 10.68 -13.13
C ALA A 114 12.16 11.67 -14.33
N ALA A 115 11.56 11.34 -15.47
CA ALA A 115 11.52 12.19 -16.65
C ALA A 115 10.87 13.55 -16.31
N VAL A 116 9.69 13.52 -15.71
CA VAL A 116 8.96 14.75 -15.36
C VAL A 116 9.64 15.52 -14.23
N ASN A 117 9.98 14.86 -13.10
CA ASN A 117 10.41 15.56 -11.88
C ASN A 117 11.89 15.90 -11.84
N LYS A 118 12.77 15.11 -12.51
CA LYS A 118 14.21 15.33 -12.49
C LYS A 118 14.71 15.96 -13.78
N SER A 119 14.21 15.49 -14.94
CA SER A 119 14.67 15.95 -16.25
C SER A 119 13.86 17.13 -16.79
N GLY A 120 12.69 17.42 -16.22
CA GLY A 120 11.82 18.52 -16.64
C GLY A 120 11.19 18.27 -18.02
N GLU A 121 11.01 17.00 -18.39
CA GLU A 121 10.36 16.63 -19.63
C GLU A 121 8.89 17.05 -19.63
N ASP A 122 8.37 17.35 -20.82
CA ASP A 122 6.97 17.64 -21.00
C ASP A 122 6.11 16.46 -20.57
N ILE A 123 5.06 16.72 -19.77
CA ILE A 123 4.26 15.68 -19.13
C ILE A 123 3.49 14.82 -20.15
N ASP A 124 3.02 15.41 -21.24
CA ASP A 124 2.26 14.68 -22.26
C ASP A 124 3.19 13.74 -23.02
N THR A 125 4.40 14.21 -23.39
CA THR A 125 5.43 13.39 -24.02
C THR A 125 5.88 12.25 -23.12
N ALA A 126 6.15 12.54 -21.84
CA ALA A 126 6.53 11.52 -20.88
C ALA A 126 5.42 10.47 -20.64
N ALA A 127 4.14 10.90 -20.67
CA ALA A 127 3.00 10.00 -20.52
C ALA A 127 2.82 9.06 -21.72
N GLU A 128 3.06 9.55 -22.96
CA GLU A 128 3.05 8.72 -24.17
C GLU A 128 4.17 7.67 -24.11
N THR A 129 5.36 8.06 -23.72
CA THR A 129 6.51 7.15 -23.52
C THR A 129 6.18 6.09 -22.47
N TYR A 130 5.68 6.50 -21.31
CA TYR A 130 5.24 5.59 -20.24
C TYR A 130 4.23 4.55 -20.73
N GLN A 131 3.22 4.98 -21.48
CA GLN A 131 2.21 4.08 -22.00
C GLN A 131 2.80 3.04 -22.96
N GLN A 132 3.71 3.46 -23.85
CA GLN A 132 4.35 2.56 -24.79
C GLN A 132 5.24 1.54 -24.08
N GLU A 133 6.08 1.98 -23.16
CA GLU A 133 6.95 1.09 -22.37
C GLU A 133 6.16 0.07 -21.55
N ALA A 134 5.04 0.49 -20.95
CA ALA A 134 4.17 -0.41 -20.20
C ALA A 134 3.53 -1.48 -21.14
N LEU A 135 3.09 -1.09 -22.33
CA LEU A 135 2.54 -2.03 -23.31
C LEU A 135 3.59 -3.02 -23.81
N ASP A 136 4.81 -2.55 -24.10
CA ASP A 136 5.93 -3.38 -24.54
C ASP A 136 6.32 -4.38 -23.44
N ALA A 137 6.44 -3.93 -22.19
CA ALA A 137 6.73 -4.78 -21.05
C ALA A 137 5.65 -5.85 -20.80
N ILE A 138 4.37 -5.54 -21.04
CA ILE A 138 3.28 -6.54 -20.99
C ILE A 138 3.36 -7.52 -22.16
N ALA A 139 3.70 -7.05 -23.35
CA ALA A 139 3.82 -7.92 -24.53
C ALA A 139 4.96 -8.93 -24.37
N ASP A 140 6.07 -8.54 -23.75
CA ASP A 140 7.23 -9.40 -23.49
C ASP A 140 6.93 -10.50 -22.44
N MET A 141 5.82 -10.43 -21.72
CA MET A 141 5.38 -11.47 -20.79
C MET A 141 4.65 -12.65 -21.46
N GLN A 142 4.33 -12.56 -22.73
CA GLN A 142 3.59 -13.59 -23.50
C GLN A 142 4.54 -14.54 -24.21
#